data_0c3a4cb3ae394c155202a660b85321c8
#
_entry.id   0c3a4cb3ae394c155202a660b85321c8
#
_cell.length_a   1.000
_cell.length_b   1.000
_cell.length_c   1.000
_cell.angle_alpha   90.00
_cell.angle_beta   90.00
_cell.angle_gamma   90.00
#
_symmetry.space_group_name_H-M   'P 1'
#
loop_
_entity.id
_entity.type
_entity.pdbx_description
1 polymer ?
#
loop_
_entity_poly.entity_id
_entity_poly.type
_entity_poly.pdbx_seq_one_letter_code
_entity_poly.pdbx_strand_id
1 'polypeptide(L)'
;MSRVDFDQYAGHYEAIIAAQTNFFDGDSSYFARYKIELAHQLVGPVESVLDFGCGIGRSMPHLREIFPKADIVGCDPSADSLAIAREQNPTCRFVSMEELGADSRFDLVIASCVFHHIPPQDRQMAIRYCYSRLKECGHFIIFEHNPVNPVTRHLVKNCPFDADAVLLSMSETIERMRDAHLKIDKSSYCLFFPQQLAALRPFENYLRWLPMGGQYFVCASSRKRDAVRAA
;
A
#
# COMPACT_ATOMS: atom_id res chain seq x y z
N MET A 1 6.96 -24.28 -2.95
CA MET A 1 5.56 -23.91 -2.61
C MET A 1 5.01 -23.16 -3.80
N SER A 2 3.83 -23.51 -4.30
CA SER A 2 3.19 -22.76 -5.38
C SER A 2 2.83 -21.37 -4.86
N ARG A 3 3.12 -20.35 -5.67
CA ARG A 3 2.74 -18.96 -5.38
C ARG A 3 1.21 -18.87 -5.33
N VAL A 4 0.67 -18.09 -4.39
CA VAL A 4 -0.78 -17.82 -4.37
C VAL A 4 -1.17 -17.18 -5.69
N ASP A 5 -2.14 -17.82 -6.35
CA ASP A 5 -2.73 -17.33 -7.58
C ASP A 5 -3.91 -16.43 -7.23
N PHE A 6 -3.71 -15.12 -7.30
CA PHE A 6 -4.73 -14.13 -6.97
C PHE A 6 -5.95 -14.19 -7.90
N ASP A 7 -5.79 -14.69 -9.13
CA ASP A 7 -6.90 -14.85 -10.06
C ASP A 7 -7.95 -15.82 -9.50
N GLN A 8 -7.55 -16.89 -8.77
CA GLN A 8 -8.48 -17.83 -8.14
C GLN A 8 -9.34 -17.22 -7.02
N TYR A 9 -8.87 -16.16 -6.41
CA TYR A 9 -9.54 -15.51 -5.26
C TYR A 9 -10.28 -14.22 -5.63
N ALA A 10 -10.05 -13.66 -6.82
CA ALA A 10 -10.58 -12.37 -7.23
C ALA A 10 -12.10 -12.27 -7.02
N GLY A 11 -12.86 -13.31 -7.42
CA GLY A 11 -14.33 -13.36 -7.27
C GLY A 11 -14.85 -13.52 -5.83
N HIS A 12 -14.02 -13.94 -4.86
CA HIS A 12 -14.38 -14.16 -3.46
C HIS A 12 -13.62 -13.26 -2.49
N TYR A 13 -12.82 -12.36 -3.01
CA TYR A 13 -11.88 -11.53 -2.26
C TYR A 13 -12.60 -10.73 -1.17
N GLU A 14 -13.70 -10.05 -1.49
CA GLU A 14 -14.47 -9.26 -0.52
C GLU A 14 -15.06 -10.12 0.60
N ALA A 15 -15.61 -11.30 0.27
CA ALA A 15 -16.19 -12.19 1.26
C ALA A 15 -15.15 -12.73 2.24
N ILE A 16 -13.95 -13.04 1.76
CA ILE A 16 -12.85 -13.57 2.58
C ILE A 16 -12.29 -12.46 3.47
N ILE A 17 -12.06 -11.25 2.94
CA ILE A 17 -11.64 -10.10 3.75
C ILE A 17 -12.72 -9.75 4.79
N ALA A 18 -13.99 -9.70 4.41
CA ALA A 18 -15.06 -9.43 5.35
C ALA A 18 -15.09 -10.44 6.49
N ALA A 19 -14.93 -11.74 6.20
CA ALA A 19 -14.86 -12.77 7.24
C ALA A 19 -13.68 -12.59 8.21
N GLN A 20 -12.55 -12.09 7.73
CA GLN A 20 -11.36 -11.85 8.55
C GLN A 20 -11.38 -10.51 9.27
N THR A 21 -11.94 -9.48 8.64
CA THR A 21 -12.03 -8.14 9.24
C THR A 21 -13.23 -7.97 10.17
N ASN A 22 -14.17 -8.93 10.22
CA ASN A 22 -15.31 -8.90 11.16
C ASN A 22 -14.90 -8.68 12.63
N PHE A 23 -13.69 -9.08 13.02
CA PHE A 23 -13.14 -8.78 14.34
C PHE A 23 -12.64 -7.33 14.47
N PHE A 24 -12.13 -6.73 13.37
CA PHE A 24 -11.54 -5.39 13.40
C PHE A 24 -12.48 -4.30 12.90
N ASP A 25 -13.29 -4.63 11.88
CA ASP A 25 -14.24 -3.68 11.30
C ASP A 25 -15.22 -4.46 10.41
N GLY A 26 -16.49 -4.40 10.68
CA GLY A 26 -17.52 -4.94 9.77
C GLY A 26 -17.52 -4.21 8.42
N ASP A 27 -16.82 -3.07 8.31
CA ASP A 27 -16.59 -2.32 7.08
C ASP A 27 -15.09 -2.36 6.71
N SER A 28 -14.77 -3.24 5.77
CA SER A 28 -13.42 -3.37 5.22
C SER A 28 -12.91 -2.09 4.51
N SER A 29 -13.81 -1.14 4.22
CA SER A 29 -13.48 0.16 3.61
C SER A 29 -12.73 1.08 4.58
N TYR A 30 -12.95 0.93 5.90
CA TYR A 30 -12.26 1.72 6.92
C TYR A 30 -10.73 1.67 6.78
N PHE A 31 -10.16 0.47 6.62
CA PHE A 31 -8.70 0.34 6.51
C PHE A 31 -8.14 1.01 5.26
N ALA A 32 -8.85 0.90 4.13
CA ALA A 32 -8.45 1.57 2.91
C ALA A 32 -8.52 3.09 3.09
N ARG A 33 -9.67 3.60 3.57
CA ARG A 33 -9.87 5.03 3.84
C ARG A 33 -8.82 5.60 4.78
N TYR A 34 -8.58 4.95 5.93
CA TYR A 34 -7.58 5.37 6.91
C TYR A 34 -6.19 5.58 6.30
N LYS A 35 -5.74 4.62 5.45
CA LYS A 35 -4.42 4.71 4.80
C LYS A 35 -4.35 5.88 3.83
N ILE A 36 -5.41 6.14 3.07
CA ILE A 36 -5.43 7.24 2.10
C ILE A 36 -5.51 8.59 2.81
N GLU A 37 -6.30 8.71 3.89
CA GLU A 37 -6.31 9.90 4.75
C GLU A 37 -4.94 10.17 5.37
N LEU A 38 -4.28 9.12 5.86
CA LEU A 38 -2.94 9.23 6.41
C LEU A 38 -1.91 9.63 5.34
N ALA A 39 -2.01 9.05 4.13
CA ALA A 39 -1.16 9.44 3.01
C ALA A 39 -1.34 10.94 2.69
N HIS A 40 -2.57 11.44 2.62
CA HIS A 40 -2.83 12.86 2.40
C HIS A 40 -2.29 13.77 3.52
N GLN A 41 -2.39 13.34 4.78
CA GLN A 41 -1.78 14.07 5.91
C GLN A 41 -0.25 14.14 5.82
N LEU A 42 0.39 13.14 5.20
CA LEU A 42 1.84 13.07 5.07
C LEU A 42 2.37 13.92 3.92
N VAL A 43 1.69 13.91 2.76
CA VAL A 43 2.21 14.50 1.53
C VAL A 43 1.43 15.73 1.05
N GLY A 44 0.23 15.98 1.59
CA GLY A 44 -0.67 17.04 1.12
C GLY A 44 -1.34 16.73 -0.22
N PRO A 45 -1.87 17.74 -0.91
CA PRO A 45 -2.49 17.58 -2.22
C PRO A 45 -1.43 17.26 -3.28
N VAL A 46 -1.79 16.35 -4.20
CA VAL A 46 -0.94 15.91 -5.32
C VAL A 46 -1.75 15.91 -6.62
N GLU A 47 -1.06 15.94 -7.77
CA GLU A 47 -1.70 15.96 -9.09
C GLU A 47 -1.78 14.57 -9.72
N SER A 48 -1.00 13.59 -9.25
CA SER A 48 -0.99 12.24 -9.79
C SER A 48 -0.65 11.19 -8.73
N VAL A 49 -1.39 10.06 -8.75
CA VAL A 49 -1.24 8.95 -7.80
C VAL A 49 -1.17 7.63 -8.53
N LEU A 50 -0.20 6.79 -8.18
CA LEU A 50 -0.15 5.39 -8.54
C LEU A 50 -0.47 4.52 -7.32
N ASP A 51 -1.53 3.72 -7.40
CA ASP A 51 -1.81 2.64 -6.47
C ASP A 51 -1.15 1.35 -6.99
N PHE A 52 0.01 1.01 -6.44
CA PHE A 52 0.83 -0.13 -6.84
C PHE A 52 0.38 -1.39 -6.11
N GLY A 53 -0.05 -2.41 -6.84
CA GLY A 53 -0.71 -3.60 -6.29
C GLY A 53 -2.15 -3.27 -5.86
N CYS A 54 -2.91 -2.62 -6.74
CA CYS A 54 -4.24 -2.11 -6.42
C CYS A 54 -5.31 -3.21 -6.22
N GLY A 55 -5.00 -4.47 -6.60
CA GLY A 55 -5.94 -5.58 -6.56
C GLY A 55 -7.25 -5.25 -7.25
N ILE A 56 -8.37 -5.52 -6.59
CA ILE A 56 -9.73 -5.23 -7.09
C ILE A 56 -10.14 -3.73 -6.95
N GLY A 57 -9.20 -2.83 -6.67
CA GLY A 57 -9.42 -1.39 -6.69
C GLY A 57 -10.10 -0.80 -5.44
N ARG A 58 -9.98 -1.44 -4.27
CA ARG A 58 -10.63 -1.01 -3.02
C ARG A 58 -10.22 0.37 -2.52
N SER A 59 -9.00 0.81 -2.82
CA SER A 59 -8.51 2.15 -2.47
C SER A 59 -9.09 3.25 -3.35
N MET A 60 -9.57 2.91 -4.56
CA MET A 60 -9.93 3.90 -5.59
C MET A 60 -11.02 4.88 -5.19
N PRO A 61 -12.15 4.49 -4.56
CA PRO A 61 -13.17 5.44 -4.13
C PRO A 61 -12.60 6.48 -3.15
N HIS A 62 -11.74 6.05 -2.23
CA HIS A 62 -11.12 6.91 -1.23
C HIS A 62 -10.04 7.81 -1.83
N LEU A 63 -9.25 7.30 -2.79
CA LEU A 63 -8.28 8.10 -3.54
C LEU A 63 -8.99 9.21 -4.31
N ARG A 64 -10.10 8.91 -4.98
CA ARG A 64 -10.90 9.91 -5.71
C ARG A 64 -11.52 10.97 -4.80
N GLU A 65 -12.00 10.57 -3.62
CA GLU A 65 -12.57 11.49 -2.64
C GLU A 65 -11.52 12.43 -2.05
N ILE A 66 -10.36 11.87 -1.65
CA ILE A 66 -9.33 12.58 -0.88
C ILE A 66 -8.38 13.37 -1.79
N PHE A 67 -8.13 12.87 -3.00
CA PHE A 67 -7.34 13.53 -4.03
C PHE A 67 -8.17 13.85 -5.28
N PRO A 68 -9.23 14.69 -5.19
CA PRO A 68 -10.25 14.86 -6.23
C PRO A 68 -9.72 15.46 -7.55
N LYS A 69 -8.54 16.08 -7.52
CA LYS A 69 -7.90 16.70 -8.70
C LYS A 69 -6.78 15.84 -9.28
N ALA A 70 -6.43 14.73 -8.64
CA ALA A 70 -5.32 13.89 -9.09
C ALA A 70 -5.73 12.96 -10.25
N ASP A 71 -4.81 12.74 -11.18
CA ASP A 71 -4.85 11.60 -12.10
C ASP A 71 -4.46 10.35 -11.31
N ILE A 72 -5.41 9.41 -11.17
CA ILE A 72 -5.23 8.22 -10.33
C ILE A 72 -5.21 6.97 -11.22
N VAL A 73 -4.13 6.21 -11.10
CA VAL A 73 -3.92 4.97 -11.84
C VAL A 73 -3.72 3.82 -10.85
N GLY A 74 -4.51 2.76 -10.99
CA GLY A 74 -4.27 1.48 -10.31
C GLY A 74 -3.44 0.56 -11.19
N CYS A 75 -2.46 -0.13 -10.60
CA CYS A 75 -1.60 -1.06 -11.29
C CYS A 75 -1.51 -2.37 -10.52
N ASP A 76 -1.77 -3.50 -11.20
CA ASP A 76 -1.71 -4.84 -10.60
C ASP A 76 -1.25 -5.88 -11.62
N PRO A 77 -0.54 -6.95 -11.23
CA PRO A 77 -0.17 -8.04 -12.13
C PRO A 77 -1.33 -9.01 -12.45
N SER A 78 -2.40 -9.08 -11.61
CA SER A 78 -3.54 -9.96 -11.78
C SER A 78 -4.55 -9.38 -12.76
N ALA A 79 -4.75 -10.04 -13.90
CA ALA A 79 -5.72 -9.61 -14.91
C ALA A 79 -7.16 -9.72 -14.39
N ASP A 80 -7.48 -10.75 -13.59
CA ASP A 80 -8.81 -10.96 -13.03
C ASP A 80 -9.11 -9.91 -11.96
N SER A 81 -8.14 -9.57 -11.11
CA SER A 81 -8.28 -8.46 -10.16
C SER A 81 -8.54 -7.14 -10.88
N LEU A 82 -7.80 -6.85 -11.95
CA LEU A 82 -8.01 -5.64 -12.76
C LEU A 82 -9.37 -5.62 -13.46
N ALA A 83 -9.90 -6.78 -13.90
CA ALA A 83 -11.23 -6.87 -14.48
C ALA A 83 -12.31 -6.46 -13.47
N ILE A 84 -12.24 -6.98 -12.24
CA ILE A 84 -13.14 -6.62 -11.15
C ILE A 84 -12.97 -5.15 -10.76
N ALA A 85 -11.73 -4.67 -10.67
CA ALA A 85 -11.44 -3.27 -10.36
C ALA A 85 -12.10 -2.30 -11.35
N ARG A 86 -12.05 -2.61 -12.66
CA ARG A 86 -12.69 -1.82 -13.72
C ARG A 86 -14.23 -1.85 -13.62
N GLU A 87 -14.79 -3.01 -13.29
CA GLU A 87 -16.24 -3.15 -13.10
C GLU A 87 -16.74 -2.33 -11.91
N GLN A 88 -16.04 -2.42 -10.77
CA GLN A 88 -16.41 -1.72 -9.54
C GLN A 88 -16.12 -0.21 -9.58
N ASN A 89 -15.13 0.22 -10.38
CA ASN A 89 -14.69 1.60 -10.47
C ASN A 89 -14.59 2.06 -11.94
N PRO A 90 -15.69 2.17 -12.69
CA PRO A 90 -15.69 2.38 -14.14
C PRO A 90 -15.08 3.73 -14.58
N THR A 91 -14.95 4.69 -13.67
CA THR A 91 -14.35 6.00 -13.94
C THR A 91 -12.86 6.07 -13.62
N CYS A 92 -12.25 4.97 -13.13
CA CYS A 92 -10.85 4.91 -12.77
C CYS A 92 -10.04 4.19 -13.85
N ARG A 93 -8.76 4.54 -13.93
CA ARG A 93 -7.82 3.91 -14.86
C ARG A 93 -7.09 2.76 -14.15
N PHE A 94 -7.13 1.57 -14.77
CA PHE A 94 -6.43 0.38 -14.30
C PHE A 94 -5.60 -0.22 -15.42
N VAL A 95 -4.34 -0.54 -15.12
CA VAL A 95 -3.36 -1.06 -16.09
C VAL A 95 -2.57 -2.22 -15.48
N SER A 96 -2.05 -3.09 -16.32
CA SER A 96 -1.03 -4.05 -15.90
C SER A 96 0.32 -3.36 -15.72
N MET A 97 1.29 -4.09 -15.16
CA MET A 97 2.66 -3.57 -14.99
C MET A 97 3.31 -3.24 -16.34
N GLU A 98 3.00 -4.02 -17.37
CA GLU A 98 3.52 -3.87 -18.73
C GLU A 98 2.86 -2.69 -19.47
N GLU A 99 1.56 -2.49 -19.23
CA GLU A 99 0.78 -1.40 -19.85
C GLU A 99 1.11 -0.03 -19.24
N LEU A 100 1.68 0.01 -18.03
CA LEU A 100 2.12 1.26 -17.43
C LEU A 100 3.34 1.79 -18.18
N GLY A 101 3.14 2.81 -19.02
CA GLY A 101 4.18 3.39 -19.89
C GLY A 101 5.48 3.68 -19.14
N ALA A 102 6.61 3.41 -19.79
CA ALA A 102 7.95 3.54 -19.18
C ALA A 102 8.23 4.95 -18.62
N ASP A 103 7.63 5.98 -19.22
CA ASP A 103 7.81 7.39 -18.87
C ASP A 103 6.74 7.91 -17.88
N SER A 104 5.79 7.06 -17.45
CA SER A 104 4.77 7.46 -16.48
C SER A 104 5.41 7.78 -15.13
N ARG A 105 5.13 8.97 -14.60
CA ARG A 105 5.66 9.48 -13.33
C ARG A 105 4.54 10.09 -12.50
N PHE A 106 4.64 9.89 -11.18
CA PHE A 106 3.60 10.26 -10.22
C PHE A 106 4.18 11.08 -9.08
N ASP A 107 3.36 11.98 -8.54
CA ASP A 107 3.70 12.72 -7.32
C ASP A 107 3.66 11.82 -6.10
N LEU A 108 2.77 10.82 -6.13
CA LEU A 108 2.59 9.86 -5.05
C LEU A 108 2.46 8.44 -5.61
N VAL A 109 3.27 7.52 -5.09
CA VAL A 109 3.11 6.07 -5.25
C VAL A 109 2.70 5.50 -3.90
N ILE A 110 1.63 4.72 -3.86
CA ILE A 110 1.18 4.00 -2.67
C ILE A 110 1.25 2.50 -2.94
N ALA A 111 1.79 1.73 -1.99
CA ALA A 111 1.69 0.28 -1.97
C ALA A 111 1.08 -0.14 -0.62
N SER A 112 -0.08 -0.77 -0.66
CA SER A 112 -0.83 -1.12 0.54
C SER A 112 -0.99 -2.63 0.68
N CYS A 113 -0.24 -3.24 1.59
CA CYS A 113 -0.26 -4.70 1.82
C CYS A 113 0.09 -5.50 0.55
N VAL A 114 1.21 -5.15 -0.08
CA VAL A 114 1.68 -5.74 -1.35
C VAL A 114 2.99 -6.50 -1.17
N PHE A 115 3.93 -5.92 -0.42
CA PHE A 115 5.31 -6.42 -0.39
C PHE A 115 5.47 -7.76 0.32
N HIS A 116 4.56 -8.13 1.22
CA HIS A 116 4.57 -9.44 1.85
C HIS A 116 4.21 -10.58 0.89
N HIS A 117 3.57 -10.29 -0.26
CA HIS A 117 3.35 -11.24 -1.36
C HIS A 117 4.51 -11.31 -2.36
N ILE A 118 5.42 -10.33 -2.31
CA ILE A 118 6.61 -10.34 -3.18
C ILE A 118 7.70 -11.18 -2.51
N PRO A 119 8.28 -12.18 -3.21
CA PRO A 119 9.39 -12.96 -2.68
C PRO A 119 10.51 -12.05 -2.17
N PRO A 120 11.14 -12.36 -1.03
CA PRO A 120 12.14 -11.48 -0.40
C PRO A 120 13.28 -11.03 -1.32
N GLN A 121 13.71 -11.91 -2.25
CA GLN A 121 14.75 -11.59 -3.23
C GLN A 121 14.30 -10.57 -4.30
N ASP A 122 12.99 -10.48 -4.58
CA ASP A 122 12.44 -9.62 -5.63
C ASP A 122 11.99 -8.24 -5.11
N ARG A 123 11.88 -8.09 -3.79
CA ARG A 123 11.39 -6.86 -3.13
C ARG A 123 12.22 -5.63 -3.49
N GLN A 124 13.54 -5.78 -3.56
CA GLN A 124 14.42 -4.67 -3.90
C GLN A 124 14.17 -4.16 -5.33
N MET A 125 13.90 -5.07 -6.26
CA MET A 125 13.54 -4.72 -7.64
C MET A 125 12.19 -4.00 -7.69
N ALA A 126 11.18 -4.48 -6.95
CA ALA A 126 9.87 -3.84 -6.87
C ALA A 126 9.95 -2.41 -6.27
N ILE A 127 10.76 -2.21 -5.21
CA ILE A 127 10.97 -0.87 -4.64
C ILE A 127 11.67 0.05 -5.64
N ARG A 128 12.68 -0.43 -6.38
CA ARG A 128 13.34 0.35 -7.43
C ARG A 128 12.39 0.67 -8.58
N TYR A 129 11.49 -0.25 -8.92
CA TYR A 129 10.43 0.02 -9.89
C TYR A 129 9.53 1.15 -9.42
N CYS A 130 8.98 1.10 -8.19
CA CYS A 130 8.18 2.18 -7.62
C CYS A 130 8.94 3.51 -7.57
N TYR A 131 10.22 3.50 -7.17
CA TYR A 131 11.08 4.68 -7.21
C TYR A 131 11.20 5.27 -8.63
N SER A 132 11.35 4.40 -9.65
CA SER A 132 11.44 4.85 -11.05
C SER A 132 10.15 5.52 -11.54
N ARG A 133 9.03 5.31 -10.86
CA ARG A 133 7.72 5.91 -11.16
C ARG A 133 7.46 7.22 -10.41
N LEU A 134 8.41 7.71 -9.62
CA LEU A 134 8.28 8.99 -8.94
C LEU A 134 8.72 10.15 -9.84
N LYS A 135 7.99 11.24 -9.76
CA LYS A 135 8.45 12.57 -10.16
C LYS A 135 9.59 13.03 -9.24
N GLU A 136 10.28 14.10 -9.60
CA GLU A 136 11.18 14.80 -8.68
C GLU A 136 10.39 15.29 -7.47
N CYS A 137 10.93 15.06 -6.28
CA CYS A 137 10.27 15.32 -5.00
C CYS A 137 8.97 14.53 -4.78
N GLY A 138 8.67 13.52 -5.61
CA GLY A 138 7.54 12.63 -5.41
C GLY A 138 7.74 11.73 -4.18
N HIS A 139 6.63 11.23 -3.63
CA HIS A 139 6.60 10.43 -2.43
C HIS A 139 6.21 8.99 -2.72
N PHE A 140 6.84 8.06 -2.01
CA PHE A 140 6.48 6.65 -1.99
C PHE A 140 6.08 6.25 -0.58
N ILE A 141 4.86 5.71 -0.42
CA ILE A 141 4.36 5.26 0.87
C ILE A 141 4.06 3.76 0.78
N ILE A 142 4.68 3.00 1.68
CA ILE A 142 4.40 1.58 1.87
C ILE A 142 3.63 1.42 3.18
N PHE A 143 2.47 0.75 3.13
CA PHE A 143 1.74 0.24 4.29
C PHE A 143 1.87 -1.28 4.32
N GLU A 144 2.27 -1.85 5.46
CA GLU A 144 2.45 -3.29 5.59
C GLU A 144 2.03 -3.83 6.95
N HIS A 145 1.73 -5.12 6.97
CA HIS A 145 1.43 -5.86 8.18
C HIS A 145 2.60 -5.85 9.15
N ASN A 146 2.31 -5.59 10.44
CA ASN A 146 3.36 -5.55 11.46
C ASN A 146 3.69 -6.98 11.95
N PRO A 147 4.89 -7.52 11.65
CA PRO A 147 5.29 -8.86 12.06
C PRO A 147 5.53 -8.99 13.58
N VAL A 148 5.65 -7.89 14.30
CA VAL A 148 5.84 -7.89 15.76
C VAL A 148 4.51 -8.06 16.49
N ASN A 149 3.40 -7.60 15.90
CA ASN A 149 2.07 -7.70 16.50
C ASN A 149 1.55 -9.16 16.43
N PRO A 150 1.28 -9.83 17.58
CA PRO A 150 0.85 -11.23 17.60
C PRO A 150 -0.54 -11.43 16.97
N VAL A 151 -1.42 -10.44 17.08
CA VAL A 151 -2.77 -10.50 16.48
C VAL A 151 -2.67 -10.45 14.97
N THR A 152 -1.87 -9.54 14.43
CA THR A 152 -1.60 -9.46 12.98
C THR A 152 -1.01 -10.76 12.45
N ARG A 153 -0.02 -11.32 13.15
CA ARG A 153 0.56 -12.62 12.75
C ARG A 153 -0.46 -13.74 12.73
N HIS A 154 -1.36 -13.77 13.71
CA HIS A 154 -2.42 -14.78 13.76
C HIS A 154 -3.40 -14.62 12.60
N LEU A 155 -3.80 -13.38 12.28
CA LEU A 155 -4.71 -13.10 11.17
C LEU A 155 -4.09 -13.48 9.82
N VAL A 156 -2.87 -13.04 9.55
CA VAL A 156 -2.14 -13.37 8.32
C VAL A 156 -1.99 -14.89 8.18
N LYS A 157 -1.62 -15.60 9.24
CA LYS A 157 -1.48 -17.08 9.20
C LYS A 157 -2.79 -17.79 8.81
N ASN A 158 -3.93 -17.23 9.15
CA ASN A 158 -5.25 -17.82 8.88
C ASN A 158 -5.92 -17.24 7.62
N CYS A 159 -5.23 -16.34 6.91
CA CYS A 159 -5.70 -15.74 5.69
C CYS A 159 -5.38 -16.62 4.48
N PRO A 160 -6.36 -17.08 3.69
CA PRO A 160 -6.09 -17.87 2.50
C PRO A 160 -5.22 -17.14 1.47
N PHE A 161 -5.35 -15.81 1.35
CA PHE A 161 -4.53 -14.99 0.43
C PHE A 161 -3.08 -14.87 0.88
N ASP A 162 -2.84 -14.98 2.19
CA ASP A 162 -1.53 -14.78 2.80
C ASP A 162 -0.81 -16.10 3.06
N ALA A 163 -1.29 -17.21 2.46
CA ALA A 163 -0.75 -18.54 2.70
C ALA A 163 0.75 -18.65 2.36
N ASP A 164 1.23 -17.87 1.40
CA ASP A 164 2.63 -17.76 1.00
C ASP A 164 3.29 -16.44 1.44
N ALA A 165 2.57 -15.61 2.20
CA ALA A 165 3.04 -14.31 2.63
C ALA A 165 4.28 -14.42 3.54
N VAL A 166 5.27 -13.62 3.22
CA VAL A 166 6.46 -13.44 4.06
C VAL A 166 6.44 -12.01 4.57
N LEU A 167 6.03 -11.83 5.83
CA LEU A 167 5.97 -10.51 6.43
C LEU A 167 7.36 -9.87 6.47
N LEU A 168 7.41 -8.56 6.22
CA LEU A 168 8.63 -7.77 6.35
C LEU A 168 8.50 -6.77 7.50
N SER A 169 9.61 -6.49 8.18
CA SER A 169 9.62 -5.52 9.27
C SER A 169 9.70 -4.08 8.74
N MET A 170 9.30 -3.11 9.57
CA MET A 170 9.46 -1.69 9.25
C MET A 170 10.94 -1.34 9.01
N SER A 171 11.88 -1.93 9.78
CA SER A 171 13.31 -1.72 9.58
C SER A 171 13.81 -2.25 8.24
N GLU A 172 13.37 -3.45 7.83
CA GLU A 172 13.68 -4.01 6.51
C GLU A 172 13.15 -3.10 5.38
N THR A 173 11.92 -2.62 5.51
CA THR A 173 11.33 -1.70 4.52
C THR A 173 12.14 -0.41 4.40
N ILE A 174 12.53 0.19 5.54
CA ILE A 174 13.36 1.40 5.58
C ILE A 174 14.72 1.18 4.90
N GLU A 175 15.39 0.06 5.21
CA GLU A 175 16.69 -0.29 4.62
C GLU A 175 16.58 -0.42 3.10
N ARG A 176 15.62 -1.20 2.61
CA ARG A 176 15.38 -1.39 1.17
C ARG A 176 15.03 -0.09 0.43
N MET A 177 14.25 0.80 1.06
CA MET A 177 13.94 2.11 0.47
C MET A 177 15.19 3.01 0.41
N ARG A 178 16.06 2.97 1.43
CA ARG A 178 17.35 3.69 1.42
C ARG A 178 18.29 3.15 0.34
N ASP A 179 18.35 1.83 0.15
CA ASP A 179 19.13 1.18 -0.91
C ASP A 179 18.62 1.51 -2.33
N ALA A 180 17.37 1.93 -2.42
CA ALA A 180 16.80 2.50 -3.64
C ALA A 180 16.99 4.03 -3.75
N HIS A 181 17.85 4.64 -2.91
CA HIS A 181 18.16 6.07 -2.89
C HIS A 181 16.98 6.98 -2.47
N LEU A 182 15.96 6.43 -1.84
CA LEU A 182 14.88 7.20 -1.25
C LEU A 182 15.31 7.80 0.09
N LYS A 183 14.86 9.02 0.36
CA LYS A 183 15.01 9.67 1.66
C LYS A 183 13.80 9.32 2.52
N ILE A 184 14.00 8.70 3.67
CA ILE A 184 12.91 8.42 4.60
C ILE A 184 12.47 9.71 5.27
N ASP A 185 11.21 10.07 5.09
CA ASP A 185 10.60 11.27 5.67
C ASP A 185 9.90 10.95 6.99
N LYS A 186 9.17 9.83 7.02
CA LYS A 186 8.47 9.37 8.22
C LYS A 186 8.22 7.87 8.20
N SER A 187 8.29 7.26 9.37
CA SER A 187 7.84 5.86 9.58
C SER A 187 7.16 5.74 10.92
N SER A 188 6.15 4.87 11.02
CA SER A 188 5.39 4.73 12.26
C SER A 188 4.49 3.49 12.22
N TYR A 189 4.09 3.04 13.40
CA TYR A 189 3.04 2.03 13.53
C TYR A 189 1.66 2.68 13.45
N CYS A 190 0.65 1.92 13.01
CA CYS A 190 -0.71 2.39 12.83
C CYS A 190 -1.73 1.25 13.02
N LEU A 191 -3.02 1.58 13.05
CA LEU A 191 -4.11 0.63 13.26
C LEU A 191 -3.99 -0.10 14.60
N PHE A 192 -4.07 0.65 15.70
CA PHE A 192 -3.97 0.09 17.06
C PHE A 192 -5.30 -0.45 17.57
N PHE A 193 -6.41 0.18 17.20
CA PHE A 193 -7.72 -0.09 17.79
C PHE A 193 -8.68 -0.71 16.79
N PRO A 194 -9.21 -1.93 17.10
CA PRO A 194 -10.28 -2.54 16.33
C PRO A 194 -11.59 -1.72 16.47
N GLN A 195 -12.62 -2.09 15.70
CA GLN A 195 -13.91 -1.40 15.69
C GLN A 195 -14.54 -1.28 17.09
N GLN A 196 -14.43 -2.33 17.90
CA GLN A 196 -14.96 -2.35 19.26
C GLN A 196 -14.35 -1.27 20.16
N LEU A 197 -13.17 -0.78 19.79
CA LEU A 197 -12.44 0.28 20.48
C LEU A 197 -12.32 1.55 19.62
N ALA A 198 -13.22 1.76 18.66
CA ALA A 198 -13.19 2.88 17.72
C ALA A 198 -13.13 4.25 18.42
N ALA A 199 -13.75 4.40 19.59
CA ALA A 199 -13.69 5.61 20.41
C ALA A 199 -12.26 5.98 20.84
N LEU A 200 -11.33 5.02 20.86
CA LEU A 200 -9.92 5.25 21.21
C LEU A 200 -9.04 5.61 20.01
N ARG A 201 -9.53 5.49 18.77
CA ARG A 201 -8.77 5.79 17.54
C ARG A 201 -8.16 7.20 17.51
N PRO A 202 -8.77 8.28 18.05
CA PRO A 202 -8.13 9.57 18.12
C PRO A 202 -6.80 9.59 18.90
N PHE A 203 -6.62 8.63 19.83
CA PHE A 203 -5.41 8.49 20.62
C PHE A 203 -4.28 7.72 19.90
N GLU A 204 -4.53 7.12 18.73
CA GLU A 204 -3.51 6.38 17.96
C GLU A 204 -2.28 7.24 17.65
N ASN A 205 -2.46 8.54 17.45
CA ASN A 205 -1.35 9.45 17.18
C ASN A 205 -0.28 9.46 18.29
N TYR A 206 -0.68 9.22 19.54
CA TYR A 206 0.23 9.16 20.69
C TYR A 206 0.92 7.78 20.83
N LEU A 207 0.39 6.76 20.16
CA LEU A 207 0.89 5.39 20.23
C LEU A 207 1.78 5.01 19.04
N ARG A 208 1.92 5.87 18.04
CA ARG A 208 2.61 5.59 16.77
C ARG A 208 4.07 5.13 16.90
N TRP A 209 4.71 5.38 18.04
CA TRP A 209 6.05 4.92 18.36
C TRP A 209 6.09 3.47 18.88
N LEU A 210 4.94 2.97 19.39
CA LEU A 210 4.84 1.65 20.00
C LEU A 210 4.70 0.56 18.92
N PRO A 211 5.53 -0.51 18.92
CA PRO A 211 5.50 -1.55 17.89
C PRO A 211 4.32 -2.54 18.07
N MET A 212 3.16 -2.03 18.48
CA MET A 212 1.94 -2.82 18.73
C MET A 212 0.79 -2.50 17.76
N GLY A 213 0.95 -1.56 16.84
CA GLY A 213 -0.02 -1.33 15.77
C GLY A 213 -0.16 -2.56 14.88
N GLY A 214 -1.35 -2.80 14.34
CA GLY A 214 -1.62 -3.92 13.42
C GLY A 214 -0.83 -3.82 12.12
N GLN A 215 -0.53 -2.59 11.71
CA GLN A 215 0.28 -2.28 10.53
C GLN A 215 1.32 -1.21 10.86
N TYR A 216 2.23 -0.98 9.93
CA TYR A 216 3.14 0.16 9.92
C TYR A 216 3.11 0.83 8.55
N PHE A 217 3.62 2.04 8.48
CA PHE A 217 3.92 2.71 7.23
C PHE A 217 5.33 3.27 7.20
N VAL A 218 5.86 3.38 5.99
CA VAL A 218 7.09 4.11 5.68
C VAL A 218 6.79 5.05 4.53
N CYS A 219 6.95 6.36 4.77
CA CYS A 219 6.86 7.41 3.77
C CYS A 219 8.28 7.88 3.44
N ALA A 220 8.61 7.90 2.16
CA ALA A 220 9.90 8.34 1.67
C ALA A 220 9.74 9.20 0.42
N SER A 221 10.67 10.12 0.18
CA SER A 221 10.67 10.99 -1.00
C SER A 221 11.86 10.71 -1.94
N SER A 222 11.63 10.94 -3.23
CA SER A 222 12.72 11.02 -4.19
C SER A 222 13.52 12.30 -3.94
N ARG A 223 14.87 12.21 -4.02
CA ARG A 223 15.71 13.41 -3.97
C ARG A 223 15.53 14.21 -5.26
N LYS A 224 15.69 15.54 -5.18
CA LYS A 224 15.95 16.33 -6.40
C LYS A 224 17.14 15.69 -7.11
N ARG A 225 17.00 15.44 -8.41
CA ARG A 225 18.20 15.15 -9.25
C ARG A 225 19.05 16.40 -9.18
N ASP A 226 20.12 16.37 -8.39
CA ASP A 226 21.13 17.38 -8.53
C ASP A 226 21.53 17.38 -10.02
N ALA A 227 21.40 18.55 -10.64
CA ALA A 227 21.81 18.71 -12.03
C ALA A 227 23.23 18.16 -12.10
N VAL A 228 23.40 17.03 -12.78
CA VAL A 228 24.72 16.46 -13.06
C VAL A 228 25.43 17.59 -13.81
N ARG A 229 26.36 18.25 -13.12
CA ARG A 229 27.28 19.20 -13.75
C ARG A 229 27.96 18.41 -14.87
N ALA A 230 27.51 18.68 -16.10
CA ALA A 230 28.28 18.31 -17.27
C ALA A 230 29.63 19.01 -17.12
N ALA A 231 30.66 18.23 -16.83
CA ALA A 231 32.03 18.62 -16.94
C ALA A 231 32.56 18.11 -18.27
#